data_0f77d447ffd745ad39aec144c9b719ae
#
_entry.id   0f77d447ffd745ad39aec144c9b719ae
#
_cell.length_a   1.000
_cell.length_b   1.000
_cell.length_c   1.000
_cell.angle_alpha   90.00
_cell.angle_beta   90.00
_cell.angle_gamma   90.00
#
_symmetry.space_group_name_H-M   'P 1'
#
loop_
_entity.id
_entity.type
_entity.pdbx_description
1 polymer ?
#
loop_
_entity_poly.entity_id
_entity_poly.type
_entity_poly.pdbx_seq_one_letter_code
_entity_poly.pdbx_strand_id
1 'polypeptide(L)'
;MVSTVFPHDFLWGAATSAFQVEGAYNEDGKGLSLADLRSMAIDPAEEPTKALANVGDTLADSRVASDFYHRWQEDLRLMKELGLKSYRFSIAWTRIFPNGDEAQPNAKGLEFYDHVIDRLREYGIEPVVTIYHFDFPC
;
A
#
# COMPACT_ATOMS: atom_id res chain seq x y z
N MET A 1 28.19 -27.60 -16.30
CA MET A 1 27.74 -26.68 -15.24
C MET A 1 26.66 -25.80 -15.83
N VAL A 2 25.44 -25.85 -15.29
CA VAL A 2 24.38 -24.92 -15.71
C VAL A 2 24.76 -23.57 -15.12
N SER A 3 24.90 -22.54 -15.97
CA SER A 3 25.13 -21.18 -15.52
C SER A 3 23.86 -20.71 -14.76
N THR A 4 24.02 -20.35 -13.50
CA THR A 4 22.94 -19.81 -12.64
C THR A 4 22.86 -18.29 -12.72
N VAL A 5 23.18 -17.72 -13.88
CA VAL A 5 23.11 -16.28 -14.11
C VAL A 5 21.70 -15.93 -14.60
N PHE A 6 21.06 -14.95 -13.96
CA PHE A 6 19.78 -14.42 -14.42
C PHE A 6 19.91 -13.80 -15.82
N PRO A 7 18.85 -13.78 -16.63
CA PRO A 7 18.84 -13.05 -17.89
C PRO A 7 19.28 -11.60 -17.72
N HIS A 8 19.89 -11.03 -18.75
CA HIS A 8 20.39 -9.65 -18.70
C HIS A 8 19.28 -8.61 -18.46
N ASP A 9 18.08 -8.91 -18.90
CA ASP A 9 16.88 -8.10 -18.77
C ASP A 9 16.01 -8.45 -17.54
N PHE A 10 16.53 -9.26 -16.63
CA PHE A 10 15.81 -9.63 -15.42
C PHE A 10 15.58 -8.40 -14.52
N LEU A 11 14.31 -8.17 -14.16
CA LEU A 11 13.91 -7.02 -13.35
C LEU A 11 13.99 -7.35 -11.86
N TRP A 12 15.06 -6.90 -11.23
CA TRP A 12 15.18 -6.95 -9.76
C TRP A 12 14.31 -5.87 -9.15
N GLY A 13 13.44 -6.26 -8.21
CA GLY A 13 12.46 -5.36 -7.64
C GLY A 13 12.08 -5.68 -6.21
N ALA A 14 11.19 -4.85 -5.70
CA ALA A 14 10.56 -5.00 -4.38
C ALA A 14 9.04 -4.93 -4.51
N ALA A 15 8.34 -5.33 -3.44
CA ALA A 15 6.89 -5.31 -3.41
C ALA A 15 6.37 -4.80 -2.06
N THR A 16 5.28 -4.04 -2.12
CA THR A 16 4.48 -3.65 -0.94
C THR A 16 2.99 -3.83 -1.22
N SER A 17 2.16 -3.61 -0.20
CA SER A 17 0.71 -3.47 -0.38
C SER A 17 0.21 -2.21 0.30
N ALA A 18 -0.81 -1.58 -0.28
CA ALA A 18 -1.34 -0.29 0.15
C ALA A 18 -1.62 -0.23 1.66
N PHE A 19 -2.43 -1.15 2.18
CA PHE A 19 -2.82 -1.16 3.59
C PHE A 19 -1.65 -1.41 4.56
N GLN A 20 -0.51 -1.91 4.08
CA GLN A 20 0.67 -2.17 4.90
C GLN A 20 1.63 -0.99 4.97
N VAL A 21 1.59 -0.06 4.02
CA VAL A 21 2.59 1.01 3.93
C VAL A 21 2.03 2.42 3.81
N GLU A 22 0.83 2.61 3.26
CA GLU A 22 0.34 3.96 2.94
C GLU A 22 0.06 4.82 4.14
N GLY A 23 -0.65 4.30 5.15
CA GLY A 23 -1.22 5.16 6.20
C GLY A 23 -2.34 6.06 5.66
N ALA A 24 -2.49 7.26 6.22
CA ALA A 24 -3.44 8.29 5.76
C ALA A 24 -4.86 7.72 5.53
N TYR A 25 -5.33 6.87 6.45
CA TYR A 25 -6.51 6.01 6.32
C TYR A 25 -7.82 6.78 6.15
N ASN A 26 -7.88 8.05 6.56
CA ASN A 26 -9.06 8.93 6.51
C ASN A 26 -8.78 10.27 5.81
N GLU A 27 -7.73 10.35 5.01
CA GLU A 27 -7.34 11.57 4.31
C GLU A 27 -7.79 11.57 2.86
N ASP A 28 -8.00 12.78 2.33
CA ASP A 28 -8.32 13.05 0.92
C ASP A 28 -9.51 12.23 0.38
N GLY A 29 -10.48 11.96 1.26
CA GLY A 29 -11.71 11.25 0.90
C GLY A 29 -11.58 9.74 0.82
N LYS A 30 -10.46 9.15 1.31
CA LYS A 30 -10.35 7.69 1.43
C LYS A 30 -11.43 7.15 2.37
N GLY A 31 -12.14 6.11 1.93
CA GLY A 31 -13.06 5.35 2.77
C GLY A 31 -12.32 4.34 3.66
N LEU A 32 -13.02 3.86 4.70
CA LEU A 32 -12.49 2.81 5.57
C LEU A 32 -12.50 1.46 4.85
N SER A 33 -11.43 0.71 5.03
CA SER A 33 -11.33 -0.68 4.61
C SER A 33 -11.34 -1.62 5.82
N LEU A 34 -11.59 -2.91 5.59
CA LEU A 34 -11.47 -3.93 6.62
C LEU A 34 -10.05 -4.01 7.21
N ALA A 35 -9.02 -3.62 6.45
CA ALA A 35 -7.65 -3.56 6.95
C ALA A 35 -7.49 -2.43 7.97
N ASP A 36 -8.10 -1.27 7.72
CA ASP A 36 -8.08 -0.14 8.67
C ASP A 36 -8.78 -0.51 9.96
N LEU A 37 -9.95 -1.19 9.89
CA LEU A 37 -10.69 -1.64 11.08
C LEU A 37 -9.91 -2.64 11.94
N ARG A 38 -9.13 -3.52 11.32
CA ARG A 38 -8.27 -4.45 12.08
C ARG A 38 -7.20 -3.74 12.90
N SER A 39 -6.76 -2.57 12.43
CA SER A 39 -5.76 -1.75 13.12
C SER A 39 -6.38 -0.79 14.13
N MET A 40 -7.68 -0.52 14.02
CA MET A 40 -8.42 0.20 15.05
C MET A 40 -8.54 -0.74 16.23
N ALA A 41 -7.69 -0.53 17.25
CA ALA A 41 -7.54 -1.41 18.38
C ALA A 41 -8.91 -1.72 18.99
N ILE A 42 -9.26 -2.98 19.02
CA ILE A 42 -10.30 -3.50 19.91
C ILE A 42 -9.75 -3.31 21.31
N ASP A 43 -10.38 -2.46 22.11
CA ASP A 43 -9.98 -2.31 23.51
C ASP A 43 -10.11 -3.68 24.19
N PRO A 44 -9.00 -4.26 24.70
CA PRO A 44 -9.04 -5.57 25.38
C PRO A 44 -10.01 -5.59 26.55
N ALA A 45 -10.31 -4.43 27.14
CA ALA A 45 -11.26 -4.30 28.25
C ALA A 45 -12.72 -4.40 27.78
N GLU A 46 -13.02 -3.97 26.53
CA GLU A 46 -14.37 -4.01 25.98
C GLU A 46 -14.69 -5.35 25.30
N GLU A 47 -13.73 -5.98 24.66
CA GLU A 47 -13.94 -7.24 23.94
C GLU A 47 -12.78 -8.26 24.16
N PRO A 48 -12.72 -8.91 25.34
CA PRO A 48 -11.62 -9.80 25.69
C PRO A 48 -11.41 -10.97 24.72
N THR A 49 -12.49 -11.48 24.11
CA THR A 49 -12.42 -12.60 23.16
C THR A 49 -11.80 -12.24 21.82
N LYS A 50 -11.95 -10.98 21.39
CA LYS A 50 -11.29 -10.47 20.18
C LYS A 50 -9.83 -10.10 20.47
N ALA A 51 -9.53 -9.65 21.68
CA ALA A 51 -8.17 -9.40 22.14
C ALA A 51 -7.33 -10.69 22.19
N LEU A 52 -7.93 -11.84 22.51
CA LEU A 52 -7.25 -13.13 22.51
C LEU A 52 -6.76 -13.57 21.13
N ALA A 53 -7.42 -13.15 20.06
CA ALA A 53 -6.98 -13.42 18.70
C ALA A 53 -5.68 -12.67 18.33
N ASN A 54 -5.30 -11.66 19.11
CA ASN A 54 -4.16 -10.78 18.90
C ASN A 54 -3.09 -10.95 19.99
N VAL A 55 -3.19 -11.95 20.85
CA VAL A 55 -2.19 -12.22 21.91
C VAL A 55 -0.85 -12.58 21.27
N GLY A 56 0.09 -11.65 21.36
CA GLY A 56 1.46 -11.82 20.87
C GLY A 56 1.84 -10.99 19.65
N ASP A 57 0.87 -10.47 18.90
CA ASP A 57 1.13 -9.54 17.82
C ASP A 57 0.84 -8.10 18.26
N THR A 58 1.88 -7.29 18.37
CA THR A 58 1.73 -5.85 18.22
C THR A 58 1.32 -5.64 16.76
N LEU A 59 0.03 -5.61 16.49
CA LEU A 59 -0.47 -5.29 15.16
C LEU A 59 0.11 -3.94 14.75
N ALA A 60 0.86 -3.93 13.66
CA ALA A 60 1.32 -2.68 13.09
C ALA A 60 0.09 -1.80 12.82
N ASP A 61 0.11 -0.56 13.28
CA ASP A 61 -0.98 0.37 13.06
C ASP A 61 -1.00 0.80 11.59
N SER A 62 -1.84 0.16 10.79
CA SER A 62 -1.99 0.45 9.36
C SER A 62 -2.51 1.87 9.07
N ARG A 63 -3.06 2.56 10.10
CA ARG A 63 -3.52 3.94 9.96
C ARG A 63 -2.36 4.91 9.70
N VAL A 64 -1.18 4.57 10.21
CA VAL A 64 0.07 5.31 10.03
C VAL A 64 1.02 4.53 9.13
N ALA A 65 1.23 3.25 9.42
CA ALA A 65 2.14 2.34 8.71
C ALA A 65 3.55 2.95 8.54
N SER A 66 4.09 2.91 7.33
CA SER A 66 5.34 3.64 6.97
C SER A 66 5.06 5.06 6.48
N ASP A 67 3.81 5.48 6.47
CA ASP A 67 3.38 6.79 6.00
C ASP A 67 3.75 7.08 4.53
N PHE A 68 3.67 6.03 3.70
CA PHE A 68 4.03 6.14 2.28
C PHE A 68 3.18 7.20 1.55
N TYR A 69 1.94 7.42 1.96
CA TYR A 69 1.06 8.42 1.36
C TYR A 69 1.69 9.83 1.37
N HIS A 70 2.40 10.20 2.43
CA HIS A 70 3.08 11.49 2.54
C HIS A 70 4.56 11.44 2.12
N ARG A 71 5.18 10.26 2.21
CA ARG A 71 6.64 10.10 2.02
C ARG A 71 7.04 9.45 0.71
N TRP A 72 6.10 9.20 -0.19
CA TRP A 72 6.35 8.47 -1.42
C TRP A 72 7.49 9.05 -2.27
N GLN A 73 7.68 10.38 -2.31
CA GLN A 73 8.76 10.99 -3.08
C GLN A 73 10.13 10.57 -2.54
N GLU A 74 10.29 10.56 -1.22
CA GLU A 74 11.52 10.12 -0.57
C GLU A 74 11.74 8.63 -0.75
N ASP A 75 10.70 7.83 -0.53
CA ASP A 75 10.77 6.37 -0.64
C ASP A 75 11.14 5.93 -2.06
N LEU A 76 10.52 6.53 -3.09
CA LEU A 76 10.87 6.24 -4.48
C LEU A 76 12.29 6.69 -4.83
N ARG A 77 12.75 7.80 -4.26
CA ARG A 77 14.16 8.23 -4.42
C ARG A 77 15.12 7.18 -3.84
N LEU A 78 14.82 6.66 -2.66
CA LEU A 78 15.61 5.59 -2.04
C LEU A 78 15.58 4.30 -2.88
N MET A 79 14.42 3.93 -3.44
CA MET A 79 14.31 2.77 -4.35
C MET A 79 15.21 2.94 -5.59
N LYS A 80 15.27 4.16 -6.16
CA LYS A 80 16.17 4.48 -7.25
C LYS A 80 17.64 4.34 -6.85
N GLU A 81 18.01 4.83 -5.67
CA GLU A 81 19.38 4.73 -5.13
C GLU A 81 19.79 3.28 -4.87
N LEU A 82 18.85 2.45 -4.41
CA LEU A 82 19.04 1.00 -4.27
C LEU A 82 19.18 0.27 -5.62
N GLY A 83 18.87 0.93 -6.72
CA GLY A 83 18.99 0.37 -8.06
C GLY A 83 17.88 -0.58 -8.45
N LEU A 84 16.70 -0.50 -7.81
CA LEU A 84 15.53 -1.30 -8.18
C LEU A 84 15.14 -1.04 -9.64
N LYS A 85 14.72 -2.11 -10.33
CA LYS A 85 14.28 -2.09 -11.72
C LYS A 85 12.78 -2.27 -11.88
N SER A 86 12.13 -2.78 -10.83
CA SER A 86 10.66 -2.89 -10.76
C SER A 86 10.18 -2.67 -9.33
N TYR A 87 8.97 -2.15 -9.21
CA TYR A 87 8.31 -2.00 -7.93
C TYR A 87 6.85 -2.40 -8.05
N ARG A 88 6.48 -3.46 -7.34
CA ARG A 88 5.09 -3.92 -7.25
C ARG A 88 4.43 -3.26 -6.05
N PHE A 89 3.28 -2.62 -6.28
CA PHE A 89 2.44 -2.07 -5.22
C PHE A 89 0.95 -2.34 -5.51
N SER A 90 0.11 -2.22 -4.51
CA SER A 90 -1.33 -2.28 -4.70
C SER A 90 -1.97 -0.90 -4.61
N ILE A 91 -3.13 -0.76 -5.24
CA ILE A 91 -4.01 0.41 -5.07
C ILE A 91 -4.93 0.14 -3.89
N ALA A 92 -5.05 1.08 -2.94
CA ALA A 92 -6.09 1.04 -1.94
C ALA A 92 -7.45 1.32 -2.61
N TRP A 93 -8.28 0.29 -2.76
CA TRP A 93 -9.56 0.41 -3.46
C TRP A 93 -10.42 1.52 -2.84
N THR A 94 -10.48 1.59 -1.52
CA THR A 94 -11.24 2.60 -0.79
C THR A 94 -10.69 4.03 -0.92
N ARG A 95 -9.48 4.20 -1.46
CA ARG A 95 -8.96 5.52 -1.83
C ARG A 95 -9.53 6.00 -3.16
N ILE A 96 -9.87 5.07 -4.05
CA ILE A 96 -10.44 5.36 -5.36
C ILE A 96 -11.98 5.35 -5.29
N PHE A 97 -12.55 4.35 -4.61
CA PHE A 97 -13.98 4.19 -4.42
C PHE A 97 -14.27 4.01 -2.92
N PRO A 98 -14.47 5.11 -2.17
CA PRO A 98 -14.58 5.10 -0.71
C PRO A 98 -15.63 4.14 -0.12
N ASN A 99 -16.79 3.99 -0.76
CA ASN A 99 -17.82 3.03 -0.37
C ASN A 99 -17.82 1.77 -1.27
N GLY A 100 -17.04 1.78 -2.35
CA GLY A 100 -16.84 0.64 -3.24
C GLY A 100 -17.70 0.60 -4.49
N ASP A 101 -18.73 1.43 -4.59
CA ASP A 101 -19.76 1.42 -5.65
C ASP A 101 -20.06 2.79 -6.27
N GLU A 102 -19.24 3.79 -6.02
CA GLU A 102 -19.43 5.13 -6.59
C GLU A 102 -19.35 5.10 -8.12
N ALA A 103 -20.23 5.86 -8.75
CA ALA A 103 -20.24 6.02 -10.22
C ALA A 103 -19.01 6.81 -10.74
N GLN A 104 -18.35 7.57 -9.88
CA GLN A 104 -17.14 8.34 -10.21
C GLN A 104 -16.06 8.09 -9.15
N PRO A 105 -14.80 7.91 -9.57
CA PRO A 105 -13.71 7.71 -8.65
C PRO A 105 -13.36 8.99 -7.91
N ASN A 106 -12.75 8.85 -6.74
CA ASN A 106 -12.17 9.95 -5.99
C ASN A 106 -10.94 10.50 -6.73
N ALA A 107 -11.04 11.74 -7.20
CA ALA A 107 -10.01 12.39 -8.01
C ALA A 107 -8.65 12.49 -7.29
N LYS A 108 -8.64 12.77 -5.98
CA LYS A 108 -7.40 12.85 -5.20
C LYS A 108 -6.70 11.50 -5.06
N GLY A 109 -7.49 10.43 -4.92
CA GLY A 109 -6.94 9.08 -4.91
C GLY A 109 -6.27 8.72 -6.23
N LEU A 110 -6.89 9.05 -7.36
CA LEU A 110 -6.30 8.86 -8.68
C LEU A 110 -5.02 9.68 -8.85
N GLU A 111 -5.06 10.97 -8.51
CA GLU A 111 -3.91 11.86 -8.61
C GLU A 111 -2.70 11.34 -7.83
N PHE A 112 -2.92 10.80 -6.63
CA PHE A 112 -1.85 10.19 -5.84
C PHE A 112 -1.15 9.06 -6.59
N TYR A 113 -1.91 8.10 -7.15
CA TYR A 113 -1.31 6.98 -7.87
C TYR A 113 -0.71 7.37 -9.21
N ASP A 114 -1.28 8.36 -9.90
CA ASP A 114 -0.68 8.92 -11.11
C ASP A 114 0.70 9.50 -10.82
N HIS A 115 0.84 10.28 -9.75
CA HIS A 115 2.13 10.82 -9.34
C HIS A 115 3.15 9.74 -8.98
N VAL A 116 2.73 8.69 -8.27
CA VAL A 116 3.59 7.55 -7.92
C VAL A 116 4.08 6.84 -9.18
N ILE A 117 3.17 6.53 -10.12
CA ILE A 117 3.49 5.83 -11.37
C ILE A 117 4.43 6.67 -12.23
N ASP A 118 4.13 7.96 -12.42
CA ASP A 118 4.95 8.85 -13.22
C ASP A 118 6.36 8.97 -12.66
N ARG A 119 6.50 9.10 -11.35
CA ARG A 119 7.81 9.18 -10.69
C ARG A 119 8.61 7.88 -10.83
N LEU A 120 7.98 6.72 -10.71
CA LEU A 120 8.62 5.43 -10.95
C LEU A 120 9.17 5.36 -12.38
N ARG A 121 8.37 5.76 -13.37
CA ARG A 121 8.78 5.79 -14.78
C ARG A 121 9.94 6.76 -15.03
N GLU A 122 9.88 7.97 -14.44
CA GLU A 122 10.99 8.93 -14.49
C GLU A 122 12.30 8.35 -13.92
N TYR A 123 12.20 7.49 -12.91
CA TYR A 123 13.35 6.84 -12.29
C TYR A 123 13.81 5.58 -13.02
N GLY A 124 13.11 5.16 -14.08
CA GLY A 124 13.41 3.93 -14.80
C GLY A 124 13.09 2.67 -14.02
N ILE A 125 12.11 2.76 -13.10
CA ILE A 125 11.59 1.64 -12.31
C ILE A 125 10.25 1.23 -12.92
N GLU A 126 10.13 -0.03 -13.33
CA GLU A 126 8.89 -0.56 -13.92
C GLU A 126 7.81 -0.70 -12.84
N PRO A 127 6.65 0.01 -12.95
CA PRO A 127 5.55 -0.14 -12.02
C PRO A 127 4.75 -1.42 -12.32
N VAL A 128 4.60 -2.28 -11.31
CA VAL A 128 3.77 -3.49 -11.37
C VAL A 128 2.56 -3.29 -10.45
N VAL A 129 1.43 -2.90 -11.03
CA VAL A 129 0.27 -2.49 -10.25
C VAL A 129 -0.66 -3.66 -9.96
N THR A 130 -0.97 -3.88 -8.68
CA THR A 130 -2.05 -4.75 -8.23
C THR A 130 -3.28 -3.88 -7.98
N ILE A 131 -4.32 -4.03 -8.79
CA ILE A 131 -5.48 -3.15 -8.76
C ILE A 131 -6.24 -3.30 -7.44
N TYR A 132 -6.31 -4.51 -6.89
CA TYR A 132 -7.05 -4.81 -5.67
C TYR A 132 -6.33 -5.87 -4.84
N HIS A 133 -6.17 -5.64 -3.53
CA HIS A 133 -5.42 -6.52 -2.64
C HIS A 133 -6.08 -6.66 -1.24
N PHE A 134 -7.29 -7.22 -1.20
CA PHE A 134 -8.04 -7.56 0.02
C PHE A 134 -8.46 -6.39 0.93
N ASP A 135 -8.40 -5.17 0.46
CA ASP A 135 -8.80 -3.96 1.18
C ASP A 135 -10.26 -3.59 0.86
N PHE A 136 -11.18 -4.47 1.26
CA PHE A 136 -12.62 -4.28 1.06
C PHE A 136 -13.13 -3.02 1.75
N PRO A 137 -14.03 -2.26 1.11
CA PRO A 137 -14.82 -1.23 1.77
C PRO A 137 -15.65 -1.80 2.92
N CYS A 138 -15.93 -0.97 3.93
CA CYS A 138 -16.74 -1.33 5.09
C CYS A 138 -18.22 -1.01 4.87
#